data_9cd029bfd4115c2ed46dee26bc28be3b
#
_entry.id   9cd029bfd4115c2ed46dee26bc28be3b
#
_cell.length_a   1.000
_cell.length_b   1.000
_cell.length_c   1.000
_cell.angle_alpha   90.00
_cell.angle_beta   90.00
_cell.angle_gamma   90.00
#
_symmetry.space_group_name_H-M   'P 1'
#
loop_
_entity.id
_entity.type
_entity.pdbx_description
1 polymer ?
#
loop_
_entity_poly.entity_id
_entity_poly.type
_entity_poly.pdbx_seq_one_letter_code
_entity_poly.pdbx_strand_id
1 'polypeptide(L)'
;GSFLLKLFSGIFIGVSLFTYLIDWLINNHPIPLWAFFIGVLLSSIIFIYKNIKNPKTNLLLYFLFGILISYSISQINTTSEIESFSGLYLFFSSLFAISAMILPGISGAYILILFGTYTEVISTIKGLLNIFIKQDYTNLYIVTYKASIIAFGMICGILIFSKIFKWLLVKYYDAVLVFMIGLMLGGISKIWPWQENGESILPFNYSGENFILLALIFFILGILFIFGVQLLEKQKHNDEKENHQ
;
A
#
# COMPACT_ATOMS: atom_id res chain seq x y z
N GLY A 1 -4.47 10.76 -29.38
CA GLY A 1 -5.66 10.57 -28.50
C GLY A 1 -6.01 9.10 -28.23
N SER A 2 -5.91 8.20 -29.24
CA SER A 2 -6.38 6.79 -29.09
C SER A 2 -5.55 5.95 -28.12
N PHE A 3 -4.26 6.20 -27.98
CA PHE A 3 -3.39 5.51 -27.01
C PHE A 3 -3.82 5.78 -25.56
N LEU A 4 -4.03 7.04 -25.21
CA LEU A 4 -4.46 7.42 -23.85
C LEU A 4 -5.84 6.85 -23.52
N LEU A 5 -6.79 6.86 -24.46
CA LEU A 5 -8.10 6.24 -24.26
C LEU A 5 -8.00 4.75 -24.00
N LYS A 6 -7.21 4.02 -24.79
CA LYS A 6 -6.96 2.58 -24.56
C LYS A 6 -6.30 2.30 -23.23
N LEU A 7 -5.32 3.14 -22.84
CA LEU A 7 -4.63 3.04 -21.55
C LEU A 7 -5.59 3.27 -20.38
N PHE A 8 -6.35 4.38 -20.40
CA PHE A 8 -7.29 4.69 -19.32
C PHE A 8 -8.44 3.69 -19.24
N SER A 9 -8.98 3.22 -20.39
CA SER A 9 -10.01 2.18 -20.37
C SER A 9 -9.49 0.86 -19.81
N GLY A 10 -8.26 0.47 -20.17
CA GLY A 10 -7.61 -0.72 -19.59
C GLY A 10 -7.41 -0.61 -18.09
N ILE A 11 -6.92 0.53 -17.61
CA ILE A 11 -6.76 0.80 -16.17
C ILE A 11 -8.12 0.75 -15.46
N PHE A 12 -9.13 1.43 -16.01
CA PHE A 12 -10.47 1.47 -15.41
C PHE A 12 -11.10 0.09 -15.29
N ILE A 13 -11.07 -0.70 -16.36
CA ILE A 13 -11.60 -2.07 -16.39
C ILE A 13 -10.80 -2.94 -15.40
N GLY A 14 -9.47 -2.88 -15.44
CA GLY A 14 -8.59 -3.66 -14.56
C GLY A 14 -8.83 -3.34 -13.08
N VAL A 15 -8.86 -2.06 -12.71
CA VAL A 15 -9.13 -1.63 -11.34
C VAL A 15 -10.53 -2.05 -10.88
N SER A 16 -11.55 -1.87 -11.73
CA SER A 16 -12.93 -2.23 -11.38
C SER A 16 -13.09 -3.74 -11.16
N LEU A 17 -12.59 -4.57 -12.07
CA LEU A 17 -12.65 -6.03 -11.94
C LEU A 17 -11.86 -6.53 -10.73
N PHE A 18 -10.65 -5.97 -10.52
CA PHE A 18 -9.80 -6.36 -9.41
C PHE A 18 -10.40 -5.96 -8.06
N THR A 19 -10.98 -4.76 -7.97
CA THR A 19 -11.67 -4.30 -6.75
C THR A 19 -12.84 -5.21 -6.41
N TYR A 20 -13.66 -5.57 -7.40
CA TYR A 20 -14.81 -6.47 -7.19
C TYR A 20 -14.34 -7.87 -6.74
N LEU A 21 -13.29 -8.41 -7.38
CA LEU A 21 -12.70 -9.70 -7.00
C LEU A 21 -12.15 -9.68 -5.58
N ILE A 22 -11.40 -8.65 -5.22
CA ILE A 22 -10.80 -8.52 -3.89
C ILE A 22 -11.88 -8.35 -2.82
N ASP A 23 -12.91 -7.54 -3.07
CA ASP A 23 -14.03 -7.38 -2.15
C ASP A 23 -14.75 -8.72 -1.89
N TRP A 24 -15.02 -9.47 -2.96
CA TRP A 24 -15.60 -10.81 -2.84
C TRP A 24 -14.69 -11.77 -2.04
N LEU A 25 -13.38 -11.76 -2.29
CA LEU A 25 -12.41 -12.59 -1.57
C LEU A 25 -12.29 -12.21 -0.10
N ILE A 26 -12.28 -10.92 0.23
CA ILE A 26 -12.23 -10.45 1.62
C ILE A 26 -13.46 -10.95 2.40
N ASN A 27 -14.63 -10.91 1.78
CA ASN A 27 -15.88 -11.28 2.45
C ASN A 27 -16.09 -12.80 2.55
N ASN A 28 -15.59 -13.57 1.57
CA ASN A 28 -15.86 -15.01 1.51
C ASN A 28 -14.64 -15.89 1.87
N HIS A 29 -13.43 -15.43 1.55
CA HIS A 29 -12.19 -16.21 1.71
C HIS A 29 -11.03 -15.34 2.24
N PRO A 30 -11.17 -14.68 3.40
CA PRO A 30 -10.14 -13.76 3.91
C PRO A 30 -8.80 -14.47 4.20
N ILE A 31 -8.83 -15.65 4.82
CA ILE A 31 -7.61 -16.38 5.22
C ILE A 31 -6.72 -16.72 4.01
N PRO A 32 -7.21 -17.36 2.94
CA PRO A 32 -6.41 -17.61 1.73
C PRO A 32 -5.90 -16.33 1.07
N LEU A 33 -6.72 -15.28 1.02
CA LEU A 33 -6.34 -14.00 0.43
C LEU A 33 -5.15 -13.36 1.17
N TRP A 34 -5.23 -13.27 2.49
CA TRP A 34 -4.15 -12.71 3.28
C TRP A 34 -2.89 -13.58 3.24
N ALA A 35 -3.04 -14.92 3.22
CA ALA A 35 -1.92 -15.82 3.04
C ALA A 35 -1.21 -15.61 1.69
N PHE A 36 -1.96 -15.39 0.60
CA PHE A 36 -1.40 -15.02 -0.71
C PHE A 36 -0.58 -13.72 -0.61
N PHE A 37 -1.11 -12.68 0.02
CA PHE A 37 -0.39 -11.41 0.19
C PHE A 37 0.88 -11.55 1.03
N ILE A 38 0.89 -12.39 2.06
CA ILE A 38 2.12 -12.70 2.80
C ILE A 38 3.14 -13.38 1.89
N GLY A 39 2.72 -14.33 1.05
CA GLY A 39 3.60 -14.97 0.06
C GLY A 39 4.23 -13.98 -0.91
N VAL A 40 3.42 -13.06 -1.44
CA VAL A 40 3.87 -11.95 -2.30
C VAL A 40 4.88 -11.06 -1.56
N LEU A 41 4.57 -10.67 -0.32
CA LEU A 41 5.41 -9.80 0.49
C LEU A 41 6.75 -10.44 0.81
N LEU A 42 6.78 -11.69 1.27
CA LEU A 42 8.02 -12.38 1.63
C LEU A 42 8.92 -12.63 0.40
N SER A 43 8.34 -12.99 -0.75
CA SER A 43 9.14 -13.11 -1.98
C SER A 43 9.67 -11.76 -2.46
N SER A 44 8.92 -10.68 -2.29
CA SER A 44 9.39 -9.32 -2.59
C SER A 44 10.55 -8.91 -1.68
N ILE A 45 10.52 -9.28 -0.41
CA ILE A 45 11.64 -9.08 0.53
C ILE A 45 12.90 -9.80 0.05
N ILE A 46 12.77 -11.06 -0.37
CA ILE A 46 13.91 -11.84 -0.89
C ILE A 46 14.51 -11.15 -2.13
N PHE A 47 13.65 -10.61 -3.01
CA PHE A 47 14.11 -9.89 -4.19
C PHE A 47 14.84 -8.59 -3.82
N ILE A 48 14.28 -7.79 -2.91
CA ILE A 48 14.94 -6.56 -2.43
C ILE A 48 16.27 -6.88 -1.78
N TYR A 49 16.33 -7.94 -0.96
CA TYR A 49 17.56 -8.38 -0.29
C TYR A 49 18.68 -8.70 -1.28
N LYS A 50 18.38 -9.34 -2.40
CA LYS A 50 19.37 -9.67 -3.47
C LYS A 50 19.99 -8.43 -4.10
N ASN A 51 19.37 -7.26 -4.00
CA ASN A 51 19.87 -6.00 -4.53
C ASN A 51 20.82 -5.27 -3.56
N ILE A 52 20.97 -5.74 -2.33
CA ILE A 52 21.90 -5.17 -1.34
C ILE A 52 23.32 -5.52 -1.77
N LYS A 53 24.14 -4.47 -1.96
CA LYS A 53 25.51 -4.61 -2.49
C LYS A 53 26.54 -4.89 -1.41
N ASN A 54 26.42 -4.23 -0.27
CA ASN A 54 27.39 -4.29 0.82
C ASN A 54 26.69 -4.53 2.17
N PRO A 55 26.37 -5.77 2.53
CA PRO A 55 25.75 -6.08 3.83
C PRO A 55 26.73 -5.84 4.96
N LYS A 56 26.59 -4.69 5.64
CA LYS A 56 27.39 -4.33 6.83
C LYS A 56 26.55 -4.48 8.09
N THR A 57 27.19 -4.75 9.23
CA THR A 57 26.50 -4.92 10.52
C THR A 57 25.67 -3.70 10.93
N ASN A 58 26.10 -2.51 10.55
CA ASN A 58 25.37 -1.26 10.84
C ASN A 58 23.98 -1.20 10.15
N LEU A 59 23.75 -2.00 9.12
CA LEU A 59 22.45 -2.08 8.43
C LEU A 59 21.36 -2.70 9.32
N LEU A 60 21.73 -3.50 10.31
CA LEU A 60 20.81 -4.08 11.29
C LEU A 60 19.99 -3.00 12.02
N LEU A 61 20.59 -1.86 12.33
CA LEU A 61 19.90 -0.74 12.99
C LEU A 61 18.75 -0.19 12.10
N TYR A 62 19.00 -0.01 10.80
CA TYR A 62 17.97 0.45 9.86
C TYR A 62 16.84 -0.58 9.69
N PHE A 63 17.19 -1.86 9.70
CA PHE A 63 16.23 -2.96 9.68
C PHE A 63 15.30 -2.92 10.91
N LEU A 64 15.88 -2.90 12.10
CA LEU A 64 15.13 -2.85 13.36
C LEU A 64 14.29 -1.59 13.47
N PHE A 65 14.81 -0.45 13.01
CA PHE A 65 14.08 0.82 12.98
C PHE A 65 12.88 0.76 12.05
N GLY A 66 13.02 0.11 10.88
CA GLY A 66 11.91 -0.14 9.96
C GLY A 66 10.81 -1.00 10.60
N ILE A 67 11.18 -2.12 11.24
CA ILE A 67 10.23 -2.99 11.96
C ILE A 67 9.51 -2.19 13.04
N LEU A 68 10.27 -1.46 13.87
CA LEU A 68 9.72 -0.72 15.00
C LEU A 68 8.69 0.31 14.53
N ILE A 69 9.01 1.09 13.50
CA ILE A 69 8.10 2.09 12.95
C ILE A 69 6.82 1.42 12.43
N SER A 70 6.95 0.43 11.54
CA SER A 70 5.79 -0.21 10.93
C SER A 70 4.92 -0.93 11.98
N TYR A 71 5.53 -1.63 12.91
CA TYR A 71 4.83 -2.29 14.01
C TYR A 71 4.14 -1.27 14.93
N SER A 72 4.84 -0.20 15.36
CA SER A 72 4.25 0.84 16.20
C SER A 72 3.04 1.49 15.52
N ILE A 73 3.19 1.84 14.23
CA ILE A 73 2.08 2.34 13.43
C ILE A 73 0.92 1.34 13.43
N SER A 74 1.20 0.05 13.27
CA SER A 74 0.17 -0.99 13.20
C SER A 74 -0.64 -1.18 14.49
N GLN A 75 -0.11 -0.78 15.64
CA GLN A 75 -0.76 -0.93 16.95
C GLN A 75 -1.61 0.27 17.38
N ILE A 76 -1.53 1.38 16.67
CA ILE A 76 -2.31 2.57 17.04
C ILE A 76 -3.78 2.34 16.63
N ASN A 77 -4.65 2.18 17.62
CA ASN A 77 -6.10 2.16 17.44
C ASN A 77 -6.62 3.59 17.50
N THR A 78 -7.12 4.08 16.39
CA THR A 78 -7.69 5.43 16.30
C THR A 78 -9.20 5.37 16.44
N THR A 79 -9.72 5.95 17.53
CA THR A 79 -11.15 5.99 17.83
C THR A 79 -11.73 7.43 17.80
N SER A 80 -10.92 8.44 17.55
CA SER A 80 -11.36 9.84 17.60
C SER A 80 -11.71 10.33 16.20
N GLU A 81 -13.02 10.48 15.94
CA GLU A 81 -13.52 11.30 14.84
C GLU A 81 -13.43 12.76 15.29
N ILE A 82 -12.60 13.54 14.62
CA ILE A 82 -12.53 14.99 14.83
C ILE A 82 -13.64 15.62 13.97
N GLU A 83 -14.57 16.34 14.59
CA GLU A 83 -15.77 16.86 13.93
C GLU A 83 -15.49 17.95 12.87
N SER A 84 -14.33 18.62 12.91
CA SER A 84 -13.95 19.61 11.90
C SER A 84 -12.44 19.72 11.73
N PHE A 85 -11.96 19.70 10.50
CA PHE A 85 -10.54 19.87 10.17
C PHE A 85 -10.27 21.23 9.55
N SER A 86 -9.19 21.90 9.98
CA SER A 86 -8.68 23.05 9.24
C SER A 86 -8.14 22.62 7.88
N GLY A 87 -8.21 23.49 6.87
CA GLY A 87 -7.66 23.16 5.54
C GLY A 87 -6.17 22.81 5.59
N LEU A 88 -5.39 23.45 6.46
CA LEU A 88 -3.96 23.10 6.65
C LEU A 88 -3.77 21.70 7.20
N TYR A 89 -4.60 21.29 8.16
CA TYR A 89 -4.51 19.93 8.71
C TYR A 89 -4.84 18.88 7.64
N LEU A 90 -5.86 19.11 6.83
CA LEU A 90 -6.25 18.24 5.72
C LEU A 90 -5.17 18.19 4.64
N PHE A 91 -4.50 19.31 4.37
CA PHE A 91 -3.35 19.38 3.48
C PHE A 91 -2.20 18.49 3.97
N PHE A 92 -1.75 18.67 5.23
CA PHE A 92 -0.63 17.89 5.75
C PHE A 92 -0.96 16.40 5.90
N SER A 93 -2.16 16.04 6.35
CA SER A 93 -2.56 14.64 6.43
C SER A 93 -2.53 13.96 5.05
N SER A 94 -3.00 14.63 4.00
CA SER A 94 -2.97 14.14 2.63
C SER A 94 -1.55 14.05 2.07
N LEU A 95 -0.70 15.01 2.39
CA LEU A 95 0.72 15.03 2.04
C LEU A 95 1.46 13.84 2.66
N PHE A 96 1.28 13.57 3.96
CA PHE A 96 1.92 12.43 4.61
C PHE A 96 1.33 11.10 4.17
N ALA A 97 0.02 11.02 3.92
CA ALA A 97 -0.63 9.81 3.46
C ALA A 97 -0.08 9.34 2.10
N ILE A 98 0.02 10.23 1.13
CA ILE A 98 0.56 9.88 -0.20
C ILE A 98 2.06 9.58 -0.14
N SER A 99 2.81 10.28 0.72
CA SER A 99 4.23 10.02 0.93
C SER A 99 4.46 8.61 1.50
N ALA A 100 3.62 8.18 2.43
CA ALA A 100 3.69 6.85 3.02
C ALA A 100 3.40 5.74 2.00
N MET A 101 2.52 5.96 1.02
CA MET A 101 2.23 4.98 -0.04
C MET A 101 3.45 4.65 -0.92
N ILE A 102 4.46 5.52 -0.96
CA ILE A 102 5.68 5.24 -1.72
C ILE A 102 6.58 4.23 -0.98
N LEU A 103 6.42 4.13 0.35
CA LEU A 103 7.15 3.15 1.16
C LEU A 103 6.40 1.82 1.22
N PRO A 104 7.04 0.69 0.88
CA PRO A 104 6.42 -0.61 1.04
C PRO A 104 6.20 -0.93 2.52
N GLY A 105 5.05 -1.51 2.84
CA GLY A 105 4.69 -1.88 4.22
C GLY A 105 3.96 -0.81 5.01
N ILE A 106 3.73 0.39 4.44
CA ILE A 106 2.90 1.44 5.06
C ILE A 106 1.75 1.80 4.12
N SER A 107 0.52 1.78 4.65
CA SER A 107 -0.68 2.16 3.90
C SER A 107 -0.98 3.65 4.09
N GLY A 108 -1.14 4.40 2.98
CA GLY A 108 -1.57 5.80 3.05
C GLY A 108 -2.96 5.98 3.65
N ALA A 109 -3.88 5.05 3.39
CA ALA A 109 -5.20 5.06 4.03
C ALA A 109 -5.07 4.94 5.56
N TYR A 110 -4.14 4.11 6.03
CA TYR A 110 -3.87 3.98 7.46
C TYR A 110 -3.29 5.27 8.06
N ILE A 111 -2.43 5.98 7.34
CA ILE A 111 -1.95 7.30 7.75
C ILE A 111 -3.11 8.31 7.87
N LEU A 112 -4.07 8.30 6.92
CA LEU A 112 -5.27 9.13 7.04
C LEU A 112 -6.11 8.77 8.28
N ILE A 113 -6.20 7.48 8.61
CA ILE A 113 -6.87 7.03 9.85
C ILE A 113 -6.13 7.55 11.07
N LEU A 114 -4.79 7.49 11.12
CA LEU A 114 -3.99 8.02 12.22
C LEU A 114 -4.20 9.52 12.44
N PHE A 115 -4.33 10.28 11.36
CA PHE A 115 -4.68 11.70 11.41
C PHE A 115 -6.18 11.94 11.65
N GLY A 116 -7.02 10.90 11.73
CA GLY A 116 -8.47 11.01 11.87
C GLY A 116 -9.18 11.58 10.64
N THR A 117 -8.47 11.80 9.53
CA THR A 117 -8.99 12.47 8.31
C THR A 117 -9.54 11.51 7.25
N TYR A 118 -9.52 10.21 7.51
CA TYR A 118 -9.94 9.20 6.54
C TYR A 118 -11.40 9.38 6.10
N THR A 119 -12.32 9.51 7.06
CA THR A 119 -13.75 9.72 6.78
C THR A 119 -14.00 10.99 5.97
N GLU A 120 -13.26 12.07 6.28
CA GLU A 120 -13.34 13.34 5.58
C GLU A 120 -12.87 13.23 4.13
N VAL A 121 -11.74 12.54 3.88
CA VAL A 121 -11.24 12.31 2.52
C VAL A 121 -12.23 11.46 1.72
N ILE A 122 -12.75 10.38 2.31
CA ILE A 122 -13.74 9.50 1.64
C ILE A 122 -15.05 10.24 1.36
N SER A 123 -15.55 11.04 2.31
CA SER A 123 -16.76 11.84 2.11
C SER A 123 -16.59 12.89 1.01
N THR A 124 -15.40 13.50 0.92
CA THR A 124 -15.06 14.46 -0.15
C THR A 124 -15.06 13.77 -1.53
N ILE A 125 -14.47 12.57 -1.63
CA ILE A 125 -14.48 11.78 -2.87
C ILE A 125 -15.92 11.40 -3.27
N LYS A 126 -16.72 10.92 -2.31
CA LYS A 126 -18.14 10.62 -2.55
C LYS A 126 -18.93 11.87 -2.98
N GLY A 127 -18.65 13.02 -2.38
CA GLY A 127 -19.23 14.30 -2.75
C GLY A 127 -18.92 14.68 -4.20
N LEU A 128 -17.66 14.54 -4.63
CA LEU A 128 -17.27 14.75 -6.03
C LEU A 128 -18.04 13.79 -6.98
N LEU A 129 -18.11 12.51 -6.63
CA LEU A 129 -18.86 11.53 -7.44
C LEU A 129 -20.35 11.89 -7.54
N ASN A 130 -20.98 12.36 -6.47
CA ASN A 130 -22.38 12.80 -6.47
C ASN A 130 -22.59 14.04 -7.37
N ILE A 131 -21.65 14.99 -7.39
CA ILE A 131 -21.69 16.15 -8.29
C ILE A 131 -21.65 15.67 -9.76
N PHE A 132 -20.74 14.75 -10.13
CA PHE A 132 -20.59 14.30 -11.50
C PHE A 132 -21.67 13.32 -11.96
N ILE A 133 -22.11 12.38 -11.09
CA ILE A 133 -23.01 11.29 -11.46
C ILE A 133 -24.46 11.68 -11.24
N LYS A 134 -24.76 12.29 -10.07
CA LYS A 134 -26.13 12.62 -9.67
C LYS A 134 -26.53 14.08 -9.94
N GLN A 135 -25.57 14.91 -10.41
CA GLN A 135 -25.75 16.35 -10.62
C GLN A 135 -26.27 17.07 -9.37
N ASP A 136 -25.83 16.60 -8.18
CA ASP A 136 -26.16 17.21 -6.90
C ASP A 136 -25.12 18.28 -6.55
N TYR A 137 -25.51 19.54 -6.70
CA TYR A 137 -24.67 20.72 -6.48
C TYR A 137 -24.84 21.35 -5.10
N THR A 138 -25.60 20.73 -4.20
CA THR A 138 -25.96 21.31 -2.88
C THR A 138 -24.74 21.75 -2.07
N ASN A 139 -23.65 20.98 -2.11
CA ASN A 139 -22.41 21.23 -1.39
C ASN A 139 -21.21 21.49 -2.31
N LEU A 140 -21.44 21.94 -3.54
CA LEU A 140 -20.40 22.10 -4.58
C LEU A 140 -19.16 22.87 -4.06
N TYR A 141 -19.36 24.01 -3.42
CA TYR A 141 -18.26 24.85 -2.92
C TYR A 141 -17.41 24.13 -1.86
N ILE A 142 -18.04 23.53 -0.87
CA ILE A 142 -17.33 22.84 0.23
C ILE A 142 -16.58 21.62 -0.29
N VAL A 143 -17.22 20.82 -1.13
CA VAL A 143 -16.62 19.59 -1.69
C VAL A 143 -15.44 19.93 -2.60
N THR A 144 -15.57 20.91 -3.49
CA THR A 144 -14.48 21.31 -4.39
C THR A 144 -13.33 21.99 -3.64
N TYR A 145 -13.61 22.79 -2.61
CA TYR A 145 -12.60 23.38 -1.74
C TYR A 145 -11.78 22.30 -1.01
N LYS A 146 -12.42 21.34 -0.36
CA LYS A 146 -11.75 20.23 0.33
C LYS A 146 -10.98 19.35 -0.64
N ALA A 147 -11.57 19.01 -1.78
CA ALA A 147 -10.93 18.22 -2.82
C ALA A 147 -9.65 18.89 -3.36
N SER A 148 -9.69 20.21 -3.58
CA SER A 148 -8.51 20.95 -4.05
C SER A 148 -7.37 20.95 -3.03
N ILE A 149 -7.69 21.09 -1.74
CA ILE A 149 -6.69 21.01 -0.65
C ILE A 149 -6.06 19.61 -0.58
N ILE A 150 -6.90 18.57 -0.61
CA ILE A 150 -6.43 17.17 -0.60
C ILE A 150 -5.54 16.90 -1.82
N ALA A 151 -6.00 17.26 -3.02
CA ALA A 151 -5.24 17.06 -4.25
C ALA A 151 -3.90 17.83 -4.23
N PHE A 152 -3.89 19.07 -3.76
CA PHE A 152 -2.69 19.86 -3.63
C PHE A 152 -1.72 19.27 -2.60
N GLY A 153 -2.21 18.79 -1.45
CA GLY A 153 -1.42 18.06 -0.45
C GLY A 153 -0.78 16.80 -1.04
N MET A 154 -1.56 16.01 -1.78
CA MET A 154 -1.04 14.80 -2.44
C MET A 154 0.03 15.12 -3.50
N ILE A 155 -0.19 16.13 -4.34
CA ILE A 155 0.80 16.55 -5.36
C ILE A 155 2.10 16.99 -4.68
N CYS A 156 2.02 17.86 -3.68
CA CYS A 156 3.19 18.29 -2.90
C CYS A 156 3.89 17.10 -2.24
N GLY A 157 3.15 16.17 -1.64
CA GLY A 157 3.68 14.98 -1.00
C GLY A 157 4.48 14.11 -1.98
N ILE A 158 3.91 13.80 -3.15
CA ILE A 158 4.61 13.03 -4.18
C ILE A 158 5.90 13.74 -4.61
N LEU A 159 5.84 15.04 -4.92
CA LEU A 159 6.98 15.79 -5.43
C LEU A 159 8.11 15.90 -4.41
N ILE A 160 7.76 16.23 -3.16
CA ILE A 160 8.75 16.38 -2.07
C ILE A 160 9.34 15.02 -1.72
N PHE A 161 8.47 14.03 -1.44
CA PHE A 161 8.93 12.72 -1.00
C PHE A 161 9.73 11.99 -2.08
N SER A 162 9.33 12.06 -3.35
CA SER A 162 10.08 11.44 -4.45
C SER A 162 11.50 12.01 -4.58
N LYS A 163 11.69 13.32 -4.37
CA LYS A 163 13.02 13.93 -4.37
C LYS A 163 13.86 13.44 -3.18
N ILE A 164 13.27 13.42 -1.98
CA ILE A 164 13.92 12.93 -0.76
C ILE A 164 14.29 11.46 -0.93
N PHE A 165 13.36 10.63 -1.39
CA PHE A 165 13.55 9.20 -1.55
C PHE A 165 14.62 8.88 -2.61
N LYS A 166 14.60 9.59 -3.74
CA LYS A 166 15.66 9.50 -4.75
C LYS A 166 17.03 9.85 -4.18
N TRP A 167 17.12 10.94 -3.42
CA TRP A 167 18.38 11.34 -2.77
C TRP A 167 18.86 10.27 -1.78
N LEU A 168 17.97 9.71 -0.96
CA LEU A 168 18.27 8.63 -0.04
C LEU A 168 18.77 7.37 -0.77
N LEU A 169 18.12 6.98 -1.86
CA LEU A 169 18.54 5.84 -2.68
C LEU A 169 19.91 6.05 -3.33
N VAL A 170 20.23 7.28 -3.76
CA VAL A 170 21.56 7.56 -4.34
C VAL A 170 22.66 7.53 -3.28
N LYS A 171 22.38 8.08 -2.08
CA LYS A 171 23.40 8.25 -1.05
C LYS A 171 23.51 7.06 -0.09
N TYR A 172 22.38 6.42 0.24
CA TYR A 172 22.27 5.39 1.28
C TYR A 172 21.53 4.16 0.77
N TYR A 173 21.83 3.70 -0.44
CA TYR A 173 21.09 2.65 -1.15
C TYR A 173 20.79 1.41 -0.29
N ASP A 174 21.84 0.77 0.25
CA ASP A 174 21.67 -0.47 1.02
C ASP A 174 20.91 -0.25 2.34
N ALA A 175 21.12 0.90 2.99
CA ALA A 175 20.39 1.24 4.21
C ALA A 175 18.89 1.45 3.95
N VAL A 176 18.54 2.10 2.83
CA VAL A 176 17.14 2.29 2.42
C VAL A 176 16.49 0.96 2.12
N LEU A 177 17.15 0.07 1.35
CA LEU A 177 16.59 -1.26 1.05
C LEU A 177 16.35 -2.07 2.31
N VAL A 178 17.31 -2.08 3.23
CA VAL A 178 17.19 -2.80 4.50
C VAL A 178 16.09 -2.21 5.39
N PHE A 179 15.98 -0.89 5.42
CA PHE A 179 14.89 -0.20 6.12
C PHE A 179 13.52 -0.57 5.52
N MET A 180 13.39 -0.60 4.18
CA MET A 180 12.16 -1.03 3.49
C MET A 180 11.80 -2.48 3.85
N ILE A 181 12.78 -3.40 3.89
CA ILE A 181 12.55 -4.78 4.34
C ILE A 181 12.02 -4.79 5.77
N GLY A 182 12.59 -3.96 6.66
CA GLY A 182 12.10 -3.80 8.02
C GLY A 182 10.64 -3.33 8.10
N LEU A 183 10.28 -2.31 7.30
CA LEU A 183 8.90 -1.82 7.21
C LEU A 183 7.94 -2.92 6.75
N MET A 184 8.32 -3.69 5.72
CA MET A 184 7.50 -4.77 5.20
C MET A 184 7.26 -5.86 6.25
N LEU A 185 8.29 -6.28 6.98
CA LEU A 185 8.17 -7.28 8.04
C LEU A 185 7.35 -6.79 9.23
N GLY A 186 7.55 -5.53 9.63
CA GLY A 186 6.77 -4.93 10.72
C GLY A 186 5.26 -4.82 10.41
N GLY A 187 4.91 -4.69 9.12
CA GLY A 187 3.52 -4.63 8.65
C GLY A 187 2.81 -5.98 8.55
N ILE A 188 3.51 -7.11 8.69
CA ILE A 188 2.91 -8.46 8.55
C ILE A 188 1.77 -8.67 9.53
N SER A 189 1.85 -8.13 10.74
CA SER A 189 0.80 -8.26 11.75
C SER A 189 -0.57 -7.78 11.26
N LYS A 190 -0.61 -6.76 10.39
CA LYS A 190 -1.87 -6.22 9.83
C LYS A 190 -2.48 -7.09 8.74
N ILE A 191 -1.68 -7.89 8.07
CA ILE A 191 -2.12 -8.78 7.00
C ILE A 191 -2.09 -10.25 7.43
N TRP A 192 -1.94 -10.50 8.75
CA TRP A 192 -1.95 -11.86 9.29
C TRP A 192 -3.30 -12.53 9.01
N PRO A 193 -3.34 -13.77 8.44
CA PRO A 193 -4.59 -14.38 8.00
C PRO A 193 -5.57 -14.72 9.14
N TRP A 194 -5.06 -15.08 10.31
CA TRP A 194 -5.87 -15.45 11.46
C TRP A 194 -5.92 -14.30 12.45
N GLN A 195 -6.99 -13.52 12.39
CA GLN A 195 -7.23 -12.39 13.28
C GLN A 195 -8.59 -12.54 13.96
N GLU A 196 -8.65 -12.28 15.26
CA GLU A 196 -9.88 -12.16 16.04
C GLU A 196 -9.84 -10.90 16.88
N ASN A 197 -10.92 -10.14 16.88
CA ASN A 197 -11.03 -8.86 17.60
C ASN A 197 -9.89 -7.86 17.31
N GLY A 198 -9.29 -7.95 16.10
CA GLY A 198 -8.17 -7.10 15.69
C GLY A 198 -6.80 -7.58 16.16
N GLU A 199 -6.72 -8.72 16.85
CA GLU A 199 -5.46 -9.34 17.29
C GLU A 199 -5.06 -10.50 16.38
N SER A 200 -3.76 -10.63 16.14
CA SER A 200 -3.20 -11.75 15.37
C SER A 200 -3.06 -12.96 16.29
N ILE A 201 -3.70 -14.05 15.92
CA ILE A 201 -3.67 -15.30 16.68
C ILE A 201 -3.04 -16.44 15.88
N LEU A 202 -2.65 -17.52 16.57
CA LEU A 202 -2.12 -18.70 15.91
C LEU A 202 -3.24 -19.46 15.18
N PRO A 203 -2.94 -20.10 14.01
CA PRO A 203 -3.95 -20.82 13.22
C PRO A 203 -4.71 -21.90 14.02
N PHE A 204 -4.06 -22.53 15.00
CA PHE A 204 -4.62 -23.58 15.82
C PHE A 204 -5.56 -23.06 16.92
N ASN A 205 -5.46 -21.79 17.26
CA ASN A 205 -6.28 -21.13 18.29
C ASN A 205 -7.45 -20.35 17.68
N TYR A 206 -7.57 -20.36 16.36
CA TYR A 206 -8.62 -19.65 15.64
C TYR A 206 -9.96 -20.35 15.90
N SER A 207 -10.99 -19.60 16.31
CA SER A 207 -12.30 -20.15 16.70
C SER A 207 -13.15 -20.59 15.50
N GLY A 208 -12.86 -20.09 14.31
CA GLY A 208 -13.52 -20.49 13.06
C GLY A 208 -12.80 -21.61 12.31
N GLU A 209 -13.24 -21.89 11.09
CA GLU A 209 -12.51 -22.79 10.21
C GLU A 209 -11.14 -22.19 9.86
N ASN A 210 -10.07 -22.87 10.22
CA ASN A 210 -8.72 -22.33 10.11
C ASN A 210 -8.11 -22.37 8.71
N PHE A 211 -8.67 -23.15 7.78
CA PHE A 211 -8.24 -23.26 6.37
C PHE A 211 -6.72 -23.33 6.14
N ILE A 212 -5.97 -23.94 7.06
CA ILE A 212 -4.48 -23.97 7.03
C ILE A 212 -3.96 -24.49 5.70
N LEU A 213 -4.53 -25.60 5.19
CA LEU A 213 -4.09 -26.18 3.92
C LEU A 213 -4.31 -25.21 2.76
N LEU A 214 -5.48 -24.57 2.72
CA LEU A 214 -5.81 -23.59 1.67
C LEU A 214 -4.93 -22.35 1.78
N ALA A 215 -4.69 -21.87 3.00
CA ALA A 215 -3.75 -20.78 3.26
C ALA A 215 -2.34 -21.09 2.76
N LEU A 216 -1.83 -22.31 3.00
CA LEU A 216 -0.53 -22.76 2.51
C LEU A 216 -0.45 -22.76 0.98
N ILE A 217 -1.50 -23.27 0.31
CA ILE A 217 -1.58 -23.26 -1.16
C ILE A 217 -1.52 -21.83 -1.69
N PHE A 218 -2.33 -20.92 -1.15
CA PHE A 218 -2.37 -19.53 -1.59
C PHE A 218 -1.09 -18.76 -1.26
N PHE A 219 -0.46 -19.07 -0.14
CA PHE A 219 0.87 -18.55 0.20
C PHE A 219 1.92 -18.91 -0.85
N ILE A 220 1.96 -20.20 -1.26
CA ILE A 220 2.86 -20.67 -2.30
C ILE A 220 2.53 -20.00 -3.65
N LEU A 221 1.25 -19.85 -3.98
CA LEU A 221 0.82 -19.13 -5.19
C LEU A 221 1.29 -17.67 -5.17
N GLY A 222 1.25 -17.00 -4.02
CA GLY A 222 1.79 -15.64 -3.85
C GLY A 222 3.30 -15.57 -4.14
N ILE A 223 4.05 -16.55 -3.66
CA ILE A 223 5.48 -16.68 -3.95
C ILE A 223 5.71 -16.88 -5.44
N LEU A 224 5.02 -17.85 -6.04
CA LEU A 224 5.16 -18.17 -7.47
C LEU A 224 4.76 -17.00 -8.36
N PHE A 225 3.78 -16.22 -7.96
CA PHE A 225 3.36 -15.02 -8.67
C PHE A 225 4.51 -14.02 -8.85
N ILE A 226 5.24 -13.69 -7.78
CA ILE A 226 6.39 -12.78 -7.86
C ILE A 226 7.53 -13.35 -8.70
N PHE A 227 7.83 -14.65 -8.56
CA PHE A 227 8.83 -15.29 -9.42
C PHE A 227 8.43 -15.26 -10.89
N GLY A 228 7.15 -15.47 -11.21
CA GLY A 228 6.61 -15.36 -12.56
C GLY A 228 6.78 -13.95 -13.15
N VAL A 229 6.45 -12.91 -12.38
CA VAL A 229 6.65 -11.51 -12.80
C VAL A 229 8.11 -11.21 -13.09
N GLN A 230 9.03 -11.68 -12.24
CA GLN A 230 10.48 -11.48 -12.43
C GLN A 230 11.02 -12.19 -13.68
N LEU A 231 10.52 -13.38 -13.99
CA LEU A 231 10.91 -14.09 -15.20
C LEU A 231 10.49 -13.34 -16.46
N LEU A 232 9.29 -12.80 -16.47
CA LEU A 232 8.78 -11.98 -17.59
C LEU A 232 9.61 -10.69 -17.78
N GLU A 233 9.96 -10.01 -16.68
CA GLU A 233 10.82 -8.81 -16.74
C GLU A 233 12.21 -9.13 -17.31
N LYS A 234 12.81 -10.24 -16.89
CA LYS A 234 14.12 -10.68 -17.39
C LYS A 234 14.10 -11.04 -18.88
N GLN A 235 13.05 -11.70 -19.35
CA GLN A 235 12.87 -12.01 -20.77
C GLN A 235 12.79 -10.72 -21.59
N LYS A 236 11.93 -9.78 -21.18
CA LYS A 236 11.77 -8.50 -21.88
C LYS A 236 13.09 -7.72 -21.98
N HIS A 237 13.89 -7.72 -20.92
CA HIS A 237 15.19 -7.04 -20.92
C HIS A 237 16.22 -7.70 -21.85
N ASN A 238 16.16 -9.01 -22.02
CA ASN A 238 17.01 -9.73 -22.98
C ASN A 238 16.58 -9.44 -24.42
N ASP A 239 15.28 -9.46 -24.72
CA ASP A 239 14.74 -9.16 -26.05
C ASP A 239 15.06 -7.70 -26.48
N GLU A 240 15.02 -6.75 -25.55
CA GLU A 240 15.42 -5.36 -25.83
C GLU A 240 16.91 -5.23 -26.15
N LYS A 241 17.78 -6.05 -25.52
CA LYS A 241 19.22 -6.04 -25.82
C LYS A 241 19.54 -6.67 -27.17
N GLU A 242 18.82 -7.74 -27.55
CA GLU A 242 19.00 -8.38 -28.87
C GLU A 242 18.52 -7.49 -30.02
N ASN A 243 17.47 -6.70 -29.82
CA ASN A 243 16.94 -5.78 -30.82
C ASN A 243 17.79 -4.51 -31.02
N HIS A 244 18.76 -4.24 -30.14
CA HIS A 244 19.67 -3.10 -30.24
C HIS A 244 21.09 -3.47 -30.68
N GLN A 245 21.36 -4.74 -31.03
CA GLN A 245 22.56 -5.24 -31.69
C GLN A 245 22.31 -5.48 -33.19
#